data_f08ad52f49ab7c473e1ef5841bcff33e
#
_entry.id   f08ad52f49ab7c473e1ef5841bcff33e
#
_cell.length_a   1.000
_cell.length_b   1.000
_cell.length_c   1.000
_cell.angle_alpha   90.00
_cell.angle_beta   90.00
_cell.angle_gamma   90.00
#
_symmetry.space_group_name_H-M   'P 1'
#
loop_
_entity.id
_entity.type
_entity.pdbx_description
1 polymer ?
#
loop_
_entity_poly.entity_id
_entity_poly.type
_entity_poly.pdbx_seq_one_letter_code
_entity_poly.pdbx_strand_id
1 'polypeptide(L)'
;MPVYQGHGSSDKRLDRAVHHVSALWFPINPSVLKTIREGLENGRYASDISPLIDELKKDFALFTYVVKELIPVATKENVPPSTSSNPIQLIRWAGLPKLTAILGTQNEPPSTHQLESSDYLQSNRLKETAIIASTAEALSKNQNIDPDMAFAHGVIREIGLNLIAWNYPSLYSRIIKSLTSRTTVDEELTKELGFSPTVLAMRILRPSSEVSSPKTPAQEEDSWEICESLCEIGQALARAGSPETYPSAENDWRRANDYITKFLGEDGVHLIRTRAVEHSEHYRSALPATFATLPTFDPPKAIERYRLGSRALDNQYIRHCPPAVQSALRSLYSEMPSSGVSEEIIEQLIKRIIPDAGFTGGCVFVVDPSQMSLLPLSVIGNVRLRRLGKINIKTSPGSAMAGLVADNITTSQHTQGDPALVAFNCAQPLIEREGTEVVESTAGIYSSLGTKRRIGVLYLEAPEDQVGLSDSSTVKTFKALRQALCDALMVE
;
A
#
# COMPACT_ATOMS: atom_id res chain seq x y z
N MET A 1 -43.40 -10.29 -16.34
CA MET A 1 -42.44 -11.01 -15.48
C MET A 1 -41.35 -11.59 -16.36
N PRO A 2 -40.12 -11.10 -16.36
CA PRO A 2 -39.04 -11.76 -17.05
C PRO A 2 -38.43 -12.83 -16.14
N VAL A 3 -38.46 -14.05 -16.68
CA VAL A 3 -37.88 -15.25 -16.06
C VAL A 3 -36.35 -15.10 -16.05
N TYR A 4 -35.75 -15.11 -14.88
CA TYR A 4 -34.30 -15.15 -14.66
C TYR A 4 -33.71 -16.43 -15.25
N GLN A 5 -33.16 -16.36 -16.47
CA GLN A 5 -32.33 -17.42 -17.07
C GLN A 5 -30.84 -17.13 -16.83
N GLY A 6 -30.40 -17.00 -15.57
CA GLY A 6 -29.02 -16.62 -15.23
C GLY A 6 -28.15 -17.71 -14.61
N HIS A 7 -28.72 -18.71 -13.97
CA HIS A 7 -27.96 -19.66 -13.16
C HIS A 7 -27.08 -20.66 -13.96
N GLY A 8 -27.53 -21.12 -15.11
CA GLY A 8 -26.78 -22.11 -15.90
C GLY A 8 -25.48 -21.62 -16.58
N SER A 9 -25.25 -20.30 -16.65
CA SER A 9 -24.05 -19.72 -17.27
C SER A 9 -22.91 -19.54 -16.24
N SER A 10 -23.23 -19.18 -15.01
CA SER A 10 -22.29 -18.98 -13.91
C SER A 10 -21.66 -20.30 -13.46
N ASP A 11 -22.47 -21.35 -13.28
CA ASP A 11 -21.99 -22.67 -12.89
C ASP A 11 -21.00 -23.27 -13.89
N LYS A 12 -21.28 -23.13 -15.21
CA LYS A 12 -20.36 -23.60 -16.26
C LYS A 12 -19.03 -22.85 -16.26
N ARG A 13 -19.02 -21.57 -15.92
CA ARG A 13 -17.77 -20.78 -15.79
C ARG A 13 -16.99 -21.24 -14.58
N LEU A 14 -17.64 -21.40 -13.44
CA LEU A 14 -17.04 -21.93 -12.23
C LEU A 14 -16.44 -23.30 -12.44
N ASP A 15 -17.16 -24.26 -13.03
CA ASP A 15 -16.67 -25.62 -13.29
C ASP A 15 -15.44 -25.63 -14.21
N ARG A 16 -15.42 -24.78 -15.24
CA ARG A 16 -14.22 -24.61 -16.10
C ARG A 16 -13.04 -24.02 -15.32
N ALA A 17 -13.28 -23.02 -14.46
CA ALA A 17 -12.25 -22.42 -13.63
C ALA A 17 -11.69 -23.46 -12.65
N VAL A 18 -12.55 -24.22 -11.97
CA VAL A 18 -12.15 -25.31 -11.06
C VAL A 18 -11.27 -26.33 -11.78
N HIS A 19 -11.69 -26.78 -12.96
CA HIS A 19 -10.89 -27.74 -13.76
C HIS A 19 -9.53 -27.17 -14.12
N HIS A 20 -9.48 -25.92 -14.59
CA HIS A 20 -8.25 -25.26 -15.00
C HIS A 20 -7.28 -25.07 -13.82
N VAL A 21 -7.72 -24.47 -12.72
CA VAL A 21 -6.84 -24.17 -11.57
C VAL A 21 -6.46 -25.44 -10.79
N SER A 22 -7.27 -26.50 -10.85
CA SER A 22 -6.92 -27.79 -10.24
C SER A 22 -5.80 -28.51 -10.99
N ALA A 23 -5.70 -28.29 -12.30
CA ALA A 23 -4.62 -28.82 -13.13
C ALA A 23 -3.35 -27.96 -13.06
N LEU A 24 -3.46 -26.69 -12.67
CA LEU A 24 -2.38 -25.71 -12.60
C LEU A 24 -2.35 -25.09 -11.19
N TRP A 25 -1.98 -25.89 -10.20
CA TRP A 25 -1.90 -25.43 -8.81
C TRP A 25 -0.88 -24.31 -8.67
N PHE A 26 -1.08 -23.39 -7.73
CA PHE A 26 -0.09 -22.35 -7.47
C PHE A 26 1.22 -22.95 -6.92
N PRO A 27 2.38 -22.26 -7.04
CA PRO A 27 3.68 -22.89 -6.96
C PRO A 27 3.99 -23.45 -5.56
N ILE A 28 4.42 -24.69 -5.53
CA ILE A 28 4.93 -25.39 -4.35
C ILE A 28 6.44 -25.16 -4.27
N ASN A 29 6.95 -24.95 -3.06
CA ASN A 29 8.39 -24.81 -2.83
C ASN A 29 9.09 -26.17 -2.94
N PRO A 30 9.96 -26.38 -3.95
CA PRO A 30 10.60 -27.67 -4.17
C PRO A 30 11.47 -28.14 -2.99
N SER A 31 12.07 -27.21 -2.24
CA SER A 31 12.94 -27.55 -1.11
C SER A 31 12.14 -28.07 0.08
N VAL A 32 10.94 -27.51 0.35
CA VAL A 32 10.03 -28.03 1.39
C VAL A 32 9.53 -29.41 1.03
N LEU A 33 9.05 -29.59 -0.20
CA LEU A 33 8.57 -30.90 -0.67
C LEU A 33 9.68 -31.96 -0.60
N LYS A 34 10.91 -31.63 -1.01
CA LYS A 34 12.06 -32.52 -0.91
C LYS A 34 12.35 -32.92 0.54
N THR A 35 12.37 -31.96 1.46
CA THR A 35 12.60 -32.21 2.91
C THR A 35 11.54 -33.16 3.49
N ILE A 36 10.28 -32.98 3.09
CA ILE A 36 9.18 -33.84 3.54
C ILE A 36 9.33 -35.26 2.97
N ARG A 37 9.64 -35.39 1.68
CA ARG A 37 9.86 -36.71 1.02
C ARG A 37 10.99 -37.47 1.69
N GLU A 38 12.13 -36.82 1.89
CA GLU A 38 13.27 -37.41 2.63
C GLU A 38 12.88 -37.84 4.06
N GLY A 39 12.06 -37.00 4.76
CA GLY A 39 11.56 -37.33 6.09
C GLY A 39 10.59 -38.49 6.12
N LEU A 40 9.77 -38.66 5.10
CA LEU A 40 8.88 -39.81 4.94
C LEU A 40 9.68 -41.10 4.66
N GLU A 41 10.67 -41.04 3.76
CA GLU A 41 11.51 -42.20 3.37
C GLU A 41 12.37 -42.70 4.52
N ASN A 42 12.95 -41.78 5.33
CA ASN A 42 13.81 -42.14 6.47
C ASN A 42 13.07 -42.39 7.78
N GLY A 43 11.72 -42.33 7.77
CA GLY A 43 10.89 -42.60 8.94
C GLY A 43 10.90 -41.51 10.02
N ARG A 44 11.33 -40.30 9.71
CA ARG A 44 11.38 -39.16 10.68
C ARG A 44 10.05 -38.94 11.40
N TYR A 45 8.93 -39.16 10.71
CA TYR A 45 7.59 -38.88 11.22
C TYR A 45 6.88 -40.13 11.78
N ALA A 46 7.58 -41.29 11.89
CA ALA A 46 6.94 -42.58 12.25
C ALA A 46 6.39 -42.60 13.68
N SER A 47 7.04 -41.89 14.62
CA SER A 47 6.60 -41.85 16.01
C SER A 47 5.60 -40.72 16.30
N ASP A 48 5.64 -39.63 15.56
CA ASP A 48 4.78 -38.46 15.72
C ASP A 48 4.60 -37.75 14.37
N ILE A 49 3.35 -37.45 14.02
CA ILE A 49 2.99 -36.76 12.79
C ILE A 49 3.08 -35.23 12.90
N SER A 50 3.17 -34.69 14.11
CA SER A 50 3.16 -33.23 14.36
C SER A 50 4.30 -32.51 13.62
N PRO A 51 5.55 -33.03 13.60
CA PRO A 51 6.61 -32.39 12.81
C PRO A 51 6.34 -32.36 11.31
N LEU A 52 5.59 -33.32 10.75
CA LEU A 52 5.17 -33.29 9.35
C LEU A 52 4.13 -32.19 9.11
N ILE A 53 3.20 -31.99 10.03
CA ILE A 53 2.22 -30.89 9.96
C ILE A 53 2.93 -29.54 9.99
N ASP A 54 3.92 -29.38 10.87
CA ASP A 54 4.73 -28.16 10.96
C ASP A 54 5.53 -27.90 9.67
N GLU A 55 6.07 -28.93 9.03
CA GLU A 55 6.73 -28.79 7.73
C GLU A 55 5.73 -28.43 6.62
N LEU A 56 4.54 -29.01 6.61
CA LEU A 56 3.49 -28.68 5.64
C LEU A 56 3.03 -27.21 5.78
N LYS A 57 2.89 -26.72 7.00
CA LYS A 57 2.49 -25.32 7.27
C LYS A 57 3.47 -24.28 6.70
N LYS A 58 4.72 -24.66 6.42
CA LYS A 58 5.74 -23.77 5.84
C LYS A 58 5.50 -23.48 4.36
N ASP A 59 4.70 -24.30 3.67
CA ASP A 59 4.34 -24.09 2.27
C ASP A 59 2.82 -24.09 2.07
N PHE A 60 2.24 -22.93 1.85
CA PHE A 60 0.79 -22.78 1.76
C PHE A 60 0.20 -23.55 0.58
N ALA A 61 0.92 -23.63 -0.54
CA ALA A 61 0.48 -24.38 -1.71
C ALA A 61 0.47 -25.89 -1.45
N LEU A 62 1.52 -26.40 -0.83
CA LEU A 62 1.63 -27.81 -0.47
C LEU A 62 0.61 -28.20 0.61
N PHE A 63 0.47 -27.37 1.66
CA PHE A 63 -0.50 -27.58 2.72
C PHE A 63 -1.93 -27.70 2.16
N THR A 64 -2.32 -26.75 1.33
CA THR A 64 -3.67 -26.72 0.75
C THR A 64 -3.87 -27.79 -0.30
N TYR A 65 -2.83 -28.18 -1.02
CA TYR A 65 -2.85 -29.32 -1.94
C TYR A 65 -3.13 -30.63 -1.19
N VAL A 66 -2.43 -30.89 -0.08
CA VAL A 66 -2.66 -32.09 0.75
C VAL A 66 -4.08 -32.11 1.29
N VAL A 67 -4.59 -30.99 1.79
CA VAL A 67 -5.98 -30.90 2.27
C VAL A 67 -6.97 -31.22 1.15
N LYS A 68 -6.77 -30.65 -0.04
CA LYS A 68 -7.59 -30.90 -1.22
C LYS A 68 -7.63 -32.41 -1.59
N GLU A 69 -6.49 -33.07 -1.59
CA GLU A 69 -6.41 -34.50 -1.93
C GLU A 69 -7.00 -35.42 -0.85
N LEU A 70 -6.98 -35.00 0.42
CA LEU A 70 -7.54 -35.78 1.52
C LEU A 70 -9.07 -35.71 1.61
N ILE A 71 -9.71 -34.62 1.20
CA ILE A 71 -11.16 -34.43 1.33
C ILE A 71 -11.97 -35.53 0.61
N PRO A 72 -11.67 -35.89 -0.66
CA PRO A 72 -12.39 -36.97 -1.33
C PRO A 72 -12.19 -38.36 -0.64
N VAL A 73 -11.00 -38.59 -0.09
CA VAL A 73 -10.69 -39.79 0.67
C VAL A 73 -11.51 -39.84 1.96
N ALA A 74 -11.55 -38.75 2.71
CA ALA A 74 -12.34 -38.61 3.92
C ALA A 74 -13.84 -38.80 3.66
N THR A 75 -14.35 -38.24 2.57
CA THR A 75 -15.74 -38.38 2.15
C THR A 75 -16.07 -39.87 1.83
N LYS A 76 -15.19 -40.55 1.08
CA LYS A 76 -15.36 -41.97 0.74
C LYS A 76 -15.31 -42.88 1.97
N GLU A 77 -14.49 -42.54 2.97
CA GLU A 77 -14.36 -43.30 4.22
C GLU A 77 -15.37 -42.88 5.29
N ASN A 78 -16.32 -41.97 4.98
CA ASN A 78 -17.34 -41.47 5.89
C ASN A 78 -16.75 -40.85 7.17
N VAL A 79 -15.68 -40.08 7.06
CA VAL A 79 -15.05 -39.40 8.19
C VAL A 79 -16.04 -38.39 8.78
N PRO A 80 -16.14 -38.31 10.12
CA PRO A 80 -17.04 -37.35 10.76
C PRO A 80 -16.78 -35.90 10.31
N PRO A 81 -17.82 -35.09 10.12
CA PRO A 81 -17.70 -33.67 9.75
C PRO A 81 -16.72 -32.89 10.64
N SER A 82 -16.75 -33.14 11.96
CA SER A 82 -15.83 -32.53 12.94
C SER A 82 -14.34 -32.76 12.61
N THR A 83 -14.00 -33.86 11.99
CA THR A 83 -12.64 -34.14 11.55
C THR A 83 -12.39 -33.61 10.15
N SER A 84 -13.34 -33.77 9.22
CA SER A 84 -13.16 -33.41 7.82
C SER A 84 -13.24 -31.89 7.57
N SER A 85 -13.90 -31.12 8.45
CA SER A 85 -13.95 -29.66 8.39
C SER A 85 -12.71 -28.99 9.00
N ASN A 86 -11.97 -29.69 9.85
CA ASN A 86 -10.74 -29.16 10.46
C ASN A 86 -9.50 -29.70 9.70
N PRO A 87 -8.76 -28.87 8.95
CA PRO A 87 -7.63 -29.31 8.12
C PRO A 87 -6.55 -30.03 8.91
N ILE A 88 -6.26 -29.61 10.12
CA ILE A 88 -5.24 -30.24 10.97
C ILE A 88 -5.71 -31.60 11.45
N GLN A 89 -6.96 -31.73 11.88
CA GLN A 89 -7.54 -33.00 12.27
C GLN A 89 -7.66 -33.96 11.07
N LEU A 90 -7.96 -33.45 9.89
CA LEU A 90 -7.99 -34.21 8.66
C LEU A 90 -6.61 -34.80 8.32
N ILE A 91 -5.54 -34.02 8.45
CA ILE A 91 -4.16 -34.49 8.24
C ILE A 91 -3.78 -35.54 9.29
N ARG A 92 -4.11 -35.31 10.56
CA ARG A 92 -3.88 -36.28 11.65
C ARG A 92 -4.64 -37.59 11.42
N TRP A 93 -5.90 -37.53 11.02
CA TRP A 93 -6.71 -38.70 10.67
C TRP A 93 -6.10 -39.49 9.49
N ALA A 94 -5.62 -38.79 8.45
CA ALA A 94 -5.02 -39.43 7.30
C ALA A 94 -3.83 -40.33 7.67
N GLY A 95 -3.03 -39.89 8.62
CA GLY A 95 -1.84 -40.61 9.06
C GLY A 95 -0.79 -40.73 7.97
N LEU A 96 0.35 -41.33 8.30
CA LEU A 96 1.47 -41.44 7.37
C LEU A 96 1.14 -42.19 6.08
N PRO A 97 0.39 -43.30 6.09
CA PRO A 97 0.15 -44.04 4.86
C PRO A 97 -0.54 -43.25 3.75
N LYS A 98 -1.60 -42.49 4.11
CA LYS A 98 -2.32 -41.66 3.12
C LYS A 98 -1.46 -40.46 2.70
N LEU A 99 -0.73 -39.85 3.62
CA LEU A 99 0.17 -38.73 3.31
C LEU A 99 1.33 -39.17 2.43
N THR A 100 1.91 -40.33 2.66
CA THR A 100 2.94 -40.90 1.78
C THR A 100 2.39 -41.19 0.37
N ALA A 101 1.14 -41.64 0.29
CA ALA A 101 0.49 -41.85 -1.01
C ALA A 101 0.29 -40.52 -1.78
N ILE A 102 0.06 -39.40 -1.11
CA ILE A 102 -0.12 -38.08 -1.74
C ILE A 102 1.22 -37.42 -2.06
N LEU A 103 2.18 -37.43 -1.13
CA LEU A 103 3.43 -36.69 -1.18
C LEU A 103 4.63 -37.47 -1.72
N GLY A 104 4.51 -38.78 -1.87
CA GLY A 104 5.60 -39.69 -2.29
C GLY A 104 6.20 -39.29 -3.64
N THR A 105 7.41 -39.82 -3.90
CA THR A 105 8.20 -39.51 -5.10
C THR A 105 7.55 -39.89 -6.41
N GLN A 106 6.56 -40.79 -6.37
CA GLN A 106 5.81 -41.21 -7.55
C GLN A 106 4.74 -40.22 -8.01
N ASN A 107 4.40 -39.25 -7.18
CA ASN A 107 3.36 -38.24 -7.45
C ASN A 107 3.97 -36.84 -7.55
N GLU A 108 3.95 -36.26 -8.76
CA GLU A 108 4.32 -34.86 -8.94
C GLU A 108 3.09 -33.98 -8.65
N PRO A 109 3.21 -32.97 -7.77
CA PRO A 109 2.14 -31.99 -7.58
C PRO A 109 1.82 -31.28 -8.91
N PRO A 110 0.56 -31.02 -9.21
CA PRO A 110 0.13 -30.44 -10.49
C PRO A 110 0.39 -28.93 -10.55
N SER A 111 1.65 -28.52 -10.44
CA SER A 111 2.04 -27.12 -10.62
C SER A 111 3.10 -26.98 -11.69
N THR A 112 2.78 -26.20 -12.73
CA THR A 112 3.76 -25.74 -13.72
C THR A 112 4.32 -24.35 -13.37
N HIS A 113 3.78 -23.71 -12.34
CA HIS A 113 4.23 -22.42 -11.86
C HIS A 113 5.50 -22.58 -11.01
N GLN A 114 6.39 -21.58 -11.12
CA GLN A 114 7.62 -21.52 -10.35
C GLN A 114 7.61 -20.27 -9.48
N LEU A 115 8.08 -20.37 -8.22
CA LEU A 115 8.16 -19.24 -7.30
C LEU A 115 9.05 -18.14 -7.83
N GLU A 116 10.20 -18.50 -8.41
CA GLU A 116 11.23 -17.58 -8.90
C GLU A 116 10.76 -16.73 -10.11
N SER A 117 9.75 -17.22 -10.84
CA SER A 117 9.16 -16.50 -11.98
C SER A 117 7.92 -15.67 -11.60
N SER A 118 7.57 -15.61 -10.31
CA SER A 118 6.42 -14.85 -9.82
C SER A 118 6.61 -13.35 -10.01
N ASP A 119 5.57 -12.66 -10.42
CA ASP A 119 5.55 -11.20 -10.39
C ASP A 119 5.36 -10.65 -8.96
N TYR A 120 5.46 -9.32 -8.82
CA TYR A 120 5.29 -8.66 -7.53
C TYR A 120 3.92 -8.93 -6.90
N LEU A 121 2.83 -8.93 -7.67
CA LEU A 121 1.47 -9.13 -7.15
C LEU A 121 1.24 -10.56 -6.67
N GLN A 122 1.77 -11.54 -7.41
CA GLN A 122 1.71 -12.96 -7.04
C GLN A 122 2.50 -13.21 -5.75
N SER A 123 3.74 -12.74 -5.69
CA SER A 123 4.59 -12.91 -4.50
C SER A 123 4.05 -12.14 -3.29
N ASN A 124 3.50 -10.94 -3.49
CA ASN A 124 2.85 -10.17 -2.43
C ASN A 124 1.61 -10.90 -1.89
N ARG A 125 0.87 -11.62 -2.75
CA ARG A 125 -0.27 -12.43 -2.32
C ARG A 125 0.12 -13.51 -1.30
N LEU A 126 1.26 -14.20 -1.49
CA LEU A 126 1.78 -15.16 -0.50
C LEU A 126 2.18 -14.46 0.82
N LYS A 127 2.78 -13.28 0.73
CA LYS A 127 3.10 -12.47 1.92
C LYS A 127 1.84 -12.08 2.69
N GLU A 128 0.80 -11.67 2.00
CA GLU A 128 -0.51 -11.36 2.60
C GLU A 128 -1.13 -12.60 3.26
N THR A 129 -1.08 -13.75 2.59
CA THR A 129 -1.53 -15.04 3.17
C THR A 129 -0.79 -15.35 4.48
N ALA A 130 0.54 -15.14 4.53
CA ALA A 130 1.33 -15.31 5.75
C ALA A 130 0.86 -14.39 6.90
N ILE A 131 0.60 -13.12 6.60
CA ILE A 131 0.12 -12.14 7.59
C ILE A 131 -1.28 -12.53 8.07
N ILE A 132 -2.19 -12.90 7.17
CA ILE A 132 -3.58 -13.29 7.49
C ILE A 132 -3.59 -14.51 8.42
N ALA A 133 -2.90 -15.58 8.02
CA ALA A 133 -2.85 -16.81 8.79
C ALA A 133 -2.19 -16.61 10.17
N SER A 134 -1.08 -15.85 10.23
CA SER A 134 -0.40 -15.53 11.48
C SER A 134 -1.21 -14.61 12.40
N THR A 135 -2.04 -13.73 11.84
CA THR A 135 -2.98 -12.89 12.60
C THR A 135 -4.06 -13.75 13.24
N ALA A 136 -4.68 -14.64 12.46
CA ALA A 136 -5.70 -15.55 12.97
C ALA A 136 -5.14 -16.44 14.09
N GLU A 137 -3.94 -17.02 13.89
CA GLU A 137 -3.23 -17.81 14.87
C GLU A 137 -2.93 -17.04 16.17
N ALA A 138 -2.44 -15.80 16.05
CA ALA A 138 -2.09 -14.98 17.22
C ALA A 138 -3.32 -14.60 18.05
N LEU A 139 -4.42 -14.24 17.38
CA LEU A 139 -5.66 -13.82 18.03
C LEU A 139 -6.52 -14.97 18.56
N SER A 140 -6.35 -16.19 18.03
CA SER A 140 -7.21 -17.35 18.33
C SER A 140 -7.20 -17.73 19.81
N LYS A 141 -6.05 -17.58 20.50
CA LYS A 141 -5.88 -17.91 21.92
C LYS A 141 -6.87 -17.16 22.82
N ASN A 142 -7.18 -15.92 22.46
CA ASN A 142 -8.12 -15.08 23.21
C ASN A 142 -9.60 -15.42 22.93
N GLN A 143 -9.85 -16.30 21.96
CA GLN A 143 -11.17 -16.76 21.55
C GLN A 143 -11.41 -18.25 21.87
N ASN A 144 -10.50 -18.89 22.63
CA ASN A 144 -10.52 -20.32 22.95
C ASN A 144 -10.54 -21.22 21.69
N ILE A 145 -9.87 -20.79 20.62
CA ILE A 145 -9.70 -21.54 19.37
C ILE A 145 -8.28 -22.08 19.29
N ASP A 146 -8.15 -23.30 18.79
CA ASP A 146 -6.85 -23.91 18.50
C ASP A 146 -6.06 -23.03 17.51
N PRO A 147 -4.84 -22.55 17.86
CA PRO A 147 -4.03 -21.72 17.00
C PRO A 147 -3.71 -22.36 15.64
N ASP A 148 -3.46 -23.67 15.62
CA ASP A 148 -3.18 -24.41 14.39
C ASP A 148 -4.39 -24.45 13.47
N MET A 149 -5.59 -24.62 14.04
CA MET A 149 -6.85 -24.54 13.30
C MET A 149 -7.05 -23.14 12.70
N ALA A 150 -6.85 -22.09 13.49
CA ALA A 150 -7.01 -20.71 13.01
C ALA A 150 -6.01 -20.36 11.91
N PHE A 151 -4.74 -20.78 12.04
CA PHE A 151 -3.74 -20.65 10.99
C PHE A 151 -4.17 -21.36 9.70
N ALA A 152 -4.55 -22.65 9.82
CA ALA A 152 -4.98 -23.46 8.69
C ALA A 152 -6.20 -22.86 7.98
N HIS A 153 -7.15 -22.33 8.75
CA HIS A 153 -8.31 -21.62 8.21
C HIS A 153 -7.89 -20.40 7.40
N GLY A 154 -6.96 -19.58 7.93
CA GLY A 154 -6.42 -18.42 7.23
C GLY A 154 -5.77 -18.77 5.89
N VAL A 155 -4.97 -19.84 5.85
CA VAL A 155 -4.35 -20.31 4.60
C VAL A 155 -5.40 -20.80 3.60
N ILE A 156 -6.39 -21.59 4.06
CA ILE A 156 -7.43 -22.16 3.21
C ILE A 156 -8.35 -21.08 2.62
N ARG A 157 -8.71 -20.09 3.41
CA ARG A 157 -9.52 -18.95 2.97
C ARG A 157 -8.91 -18.24 1.76
N GLU A 158 -7.58 -18.15 1.72
CA GLU A 158 -6.85 -17.42 0.68
C GLU A 158 -6.59 -18.24 -0.59
N ILE A 159 -6.94 -19.55 -0.63
CA ILE A 159 -6.71 -20.44 -1.79
C ILE A 159 -7.29 -19.85 -3.07
N GLY A 160 -8.54 -19.38 -3.04
CA GLY A 160 -9.23 -18.88 -4.23
C GLY A 160 -8.51 -17.69 -4.85
N LEU A 161 -8.08 -16.73 -4.03
CA LEU A 161 -7.29 -15.57 -4.47
C LEU A 161 -5.90 -15.98 -4.97
N ASN A 162 -5.21 -16.87 -4.27
CA ASN A 162 -3.92 -17.38 -4.72
C ASN A 162 -4.05 -18.07 -6.09
N LEU A 163 -5.01 -18.97 -6.27
CA LEU A 163 -5.24 -19.64 -7.55
C LEU A 163 -5.55 -18.65 -8.68
N ILE A 164 -6.35 -17.62 -8.42
CA ILE A 164 -6.65 -16.59 -9.42
C ILE A 164 -5.41 -15.76 -9.75
N ALA A 165 -4.60 -15.37 -8.78
CA ALA A 165 -3.40 -14.58 -9.00
C ALA A 165 -2.39 -15.32 -9.90
N TRP A 166 -2.25 -16.63 -9.74
CA TRP A 166 -1.33 -17.45 -10.55
C TRP A 166 -1.90 -17.85 -11.90
N ASN A 167 -3.17 -18.19 -11.98
CA ASN A 167 -3.77 -18.71 -13.21
C ASN A 167 -4.34 -17.63 -14.13
N TYR A 168 -4.67 -16.46 -13.57
CA TYR A 168 -5.23 -15.32 -14.29
C TYR A 168 -4.48 -14.00 -13.98
N PRO A 169 -3.13 -13.95 -14.13
CA PRO A 169 -2.31 -12.84 -13.64
C PRO A 169 -2.68 -11.49 -14.28
N SER A 170 -3.01 -11.47 -15.57
CA SER A 170 -3.43 -10.25 -16.26
C SER A 170 -4.76 -9.71 -15.73
N LEU A 171 -5.72 -10.58 -15.43
CA LEU A 171 -6.99 -10.20 -14.82
C LEU A 171 -6.75 -9.67 -13.40
N TYR A 172 -6.00 -10.41 -12.59
CA TYR A 172 -5.68 -10.03 -11.22
C TYR A 172 -4.98 -8.66 -11.17
N SER A 173 -3.95 -8.45 -12.01
CA SER A 173 -3.26 -7.17 -12.12
C SER A 173 -4.18 -6.01 -12.53
N ARG A 174 -5.10 -6.24 -13.47
CA ARG A 174 -6.08 -5.22 -13.89
C ARG A 174 -7.01 -4.84 -12.74
N ILE A 175 -7.53 -5.81 -12.00
CA ILE A 175 -8.40 -5.59 -10.85
C ILE A 175 -7.67 -4.80 -9.76
N ILE A 176 -6.46 -5.21 -9.37
CA ILE A 176 -5.65 -4.47 -8.37
C ILE A 176 -5.47 -3.00 -8.77
N LYS A 177 -5.18 -2.72 -10.04
CA LYS A 177 -4.99 -1.33 -10.53
C LYS A 177 -6.28 -0.51 -10.59
N SER A 178 -7.45 -1.16 -10.61
CA SER A 178 -8.75 -0.50 -10.66
C SER A 178 -9.40 -0.31 -9.29
N LEU A 179 -8.78 -0.80 -8.22
CA LEU A 179 -9.32 -0.67 -6.87
C LEU A 179 -9.49 0.78 -6.45
N THR A 180 -10.55 1.01 -5.70
CA THR A 180 -10.85 2.27 -5.01
C THR A 180 -10.93 2.03 -3.51
N SER A 181 -11.01 3.09 -2.71
CA SER A 181 -11.22 2.96 -1.27
C SER A 181 -12.58 2.34 -0.87
N ARG A 182 -13.46 2.11 -1.83
CA ARG A 182 -14.83 1.59 -1.62
C ARG A 182 -15.05 0.19 -2.20
N THR A 183 -14.08 -0.37 -2.92
CA THR A 183 -14.21 -1.67 -3.59
C THR A 183 -13.17 -2.64 -3.06
N THR A 184 -13.54 -3.91 -2.97
CA THR A 184 -12.62 -4.99 -2.59
C THR A 184 -12.19 -5.82 -3.80
N VAL A 185 -11.08 -6.54 -3.67
CA VAL A 185 -10.59 -7.45 -4.71
C VAL A 185 -11.65 -8.53 -5.02
N ASP A 186 -12.28 -9.07 -3.96
CA ASP A 186 -13.29 -10.11 -4.09
C ASP A 186 -14.52 -9.64 -4.87
N GLU A 187 -15.01 -8.43 -4.59
CA GLU A 187 -16.15 -7.85 -5.31
C GLU A 187 -15.83 -7.62 -6.79
N GLU A 188 -14.66 -7.04 -7.10
CA GLU A 188 -14.29 -6.76 -8.49
C GLU A 188 -14.01 -8.06 -9.27
N LEU A 189 -13.35 -9.05 -8.66
CA LEU A 189 -13.19 -10.37 -9.27
C LEU A 189 -14.52 -11.07 -9.49
N THR A 190 -15.46 -10.97 -8.52
CA THR A 190 -16.79 -11.54 -8.66
C THR A 190 -17.56 -10.96 -9.84
N LYS A 191 -17.48 -9.66 -10.06
CA LYS A 191 -18.10 -8.99 -11.22
C LYS A 191 -17.53 -9.50 -12.56
N GLU A 192 -16.22 -9.67 -12.64
CA GLU A 192 -15.54 -10.08 -13.87
C GLU A 192 -15.68 -11.59 -14.16
N LEU A 193 -15.52 -12.42 -13.14
CA LEU A 193 -15.55 -13.89 -13.30
C LEU A 193 -16.97 -14.46 -13.29
N GLY A 194 -17.91 -13.79 -12.59
CA GLY A 194 -19.27 -14.27 -12.33
C GLY A 194 -19.35 -15.24 -11.15
N PHE A 195 -18.27 -15.41 -10.38
CA PHE A 195 -18.19 -16.15 -9.12
C PHE A 195 -17.12 -15.54 -8.21
N SER A 196 -17.26 -15.68 -6.90
CA SER A 196 -16.29 -15.17 -5.95
C SER A 196 -15.08 -16.11 -5.80
N PRO A 197 -13.90 -15.58 -5.42
CA PRO A 197 -12.75 -16.42 -5.05
C PRO A 197 -13.06 -17.44 -3.96
N THR A 198 -13.89 -17.08 -2.99
CA THR A 198 -14.36 -17.98 -1.93
C THR A 198 -15.18 -19.14 -2.48
N VAL A 199 -16.10 -18.88 -3.42
CA VAL A 199 -16.89 -19.95 -4.07
C VAL A 199 -15.98 -20.87 -4.88
N LEU A 200 -14.96 -20.35 -5.55
CA LEU A 200 -13.96 -21.15 -6.24
C LEU A 200 -13.23 -22.07 -5.25
N ALA A 201 -12.74 -21.55 -4.13
CA ALA A 201 -12.06 -22.31 -3.09
C ALA A 201 -12.96 -23.44 -2.53
N MET A 202 -14.21 -23.08 -2.19
CA MET A 202 -15.19 -24.06 -1.69
C MET A 202 -15.46 -25.20 -2.71
N ARG A 203 -15.58 -24.85 -4.00
CA ARG A 203 -15.85 -25.86 -5.05
C ARG A 203 -14.66 -26.78 -5.27
N ILE A 204 -13.43 -26.30 -5.09
CA ILE A 204 -12.22 -27.11 -5.18
C ILE A 204 -12.11 -28.07 -3.98
N LEU A 205 -12.42 -27.58 -2.78
CA LEU A 205 -12.31 -28.35 -1.55
C LEU A 205 -13.53 -29.29 -1.32
N ARG A 206 -14.68 -28.99 -1.93
CA ARG A 206 -15.89 -29.82 -1.84
C ARG A 206 -16.38 -30.14 -3.26
N PRO A 207 -15.73 -31.08 -3.97
CA PRO A 207 -16.23 -31.51 -5.27
C PRO A 207 -17.62 -32.09 -5.10
N SER A 208 -18.55 -31.60 -5.93
CA SER A 208 -19.98 -31.86 -5.83
C SER A 208 -20.32 -33.32 -5.99
N SER A 209 -20.73 -33.94 -4.93
CA SER A 209 -21.78 -34.91 -4.91
C SER A 209 -22.57 -34.70 -3.62
N GLU A 210 -23.80 -34.24 -3.79
CA GLU A 210 -24.80 -34.11 -2.75
C GLU A 210 -24.67 -32.88 -1.81
N VAL A 211 -25.35 -31.80 -2.18
CA VAL A 211 -25.80 -30.73 -1.30
C VAL A 211 -26.90 -31.28 -0.41
N SER A 212 -26.57 -32.16 0.46
CA SER A 212 -27.25 -32.36 1.74
C SER A 212 -26.29 -31.75 2.77
N SER A 213 -26.56 -30.51 3.18
CA SER A 213 -25.85 -29.84 4.26
C SER A 213 -25.84 -30.81 5.46
N PRO A 214 -24.70 -31.40 5.86
CA PRO A 214 -24.64 -32.04 7.14
C PRO A 214 -24.92 -30.93 8.14
N LYS A 215 -25.87 -31.13 9.06
CA LYS A 215 -26.07 -30.23 10.20
C LYS A 215 -24.77 -30.28 11.01
N THR A 216 -23.92 -29.30 10.80
CA THR A 216 -22.71 -29.11 11.60
C THR A 216 -23.17 -28.85 13.05
N PRO A 217 -22.57 -29.45 14.07
CA PRO A 217 -22.90 -29.12 15.46
C PRO A 217 -22.72 -27.62 15.68
N ALA A 218 -23.65 -26.98 16.39
CA ALA A 218 -23.67 -25.53 16.58
C ALA A 218 -22.33 -24.95 17.11
N GLN A 219 -21.60 -25.71 17.93
CA GLN A 219 -20.28 -25.28 18.45
C GLN A 219 -19.17 -25.22 17.37
N GLU A 220 -19.27 -26.01 16.30
CA GLU A 220 -18.29 -25.99 15.20
C GLU A 220 -18.58 -24.82 14.25
N GLU A 221 -19.86 -24.49 14.08
CA GLU A 221 -20.31 -23.34 13.30
C GLU A 221 -19.80 -22.04 13.94
N ASP A 222 -19.93 -21.90 15.27
CA ASP A 222 -19.42 -20.77 16.04
C ASP A 222 -17.90 -20.62 15.88
N SER A 223 -17.14 -21.72 15.94
CA SER A 223 -15.66 -21.68 15.82
C SER A 223 -15.22 -21.27 14.42
N TRP A 224 -15.94 -21.67 13.37
CA TRP A 224 -15.67 -21.31 11.99
C TRP A 224 -15.91 -19.82 11.75
N GLU A 225 -17.04 -19.27 12.21
CA GLU A 225 -17.36 -17.85 12.12
C GLU A 225 -16.34 -16.97 12.85
N ILE A 226 -15.87 -17.42 14.02
CA ILE A 226 -14.80 -16.72 14.75
C ILE A 226 -13.52 -16.71 13.93
N CYS A 227 -13.08 -17.87 13.37
CA CYS A 227 -11.88 -17.93 12.52
C CYS A 227 -12.02 -16.99 11.31
N GLU A 228 -13.19 -16.93 10.67
CA GLU A 228 -13.44 -16.02 9.55
C GLU A 228 -13.26 -14.56 9.98
N SER A 229 -13.81 -14.18 11.12
CA SER A 229 -13.65 -12.82 11.67
C SER A 229 -12.18 -12.49 11.98
N LEU A 230 -11.41 -13.44 12.51
CA LEU A 230 -9.98 -13.25 12.76
C LEU A 230 -9.19 -13.08 11.45
N CYS A 231 -9.55 -13.83 10.41
CA CYS A 231 -8.95 -13.70 9.08
C CYS A 231 -9.28 -12.33 8.44
N GLU A 232 -10.49 -11.79 8.65
CA GLU A 232 -10.81 -10.43 8.20
C GLU A 232 -9.91 -9.36 8.84
N ILE A 233 -9.59 -9.50 10.12
CA ILE A 233 -8.62 -8.61 10.79
C ILE A 233 -7.22 -8.77 10.17
N GLY A 234 -6.80 -10.02 9.92
CA GLY A 234 -5.54 -10.31 9.22
C GLY A 234 -5.49 -9.72 7.82
N GLN A 235 -6.59 -9.79 7.06
CA GLN A 235 -6.70 -9.20 5.73
C GLN A 235 -6.61 -7.67 5.78
N ALA A 236 -7.28 -7.03 6.75
CA ALA A 236 -7.16 -5.59 6.96
C ALA A 236 -5.70 -5.21 7.31
N LEU A 237 -5.04 -5.96 8.21
CA LEU A 237 -3.64 -5.75 8.55
C LEU A 237 -2.71 -5.90 7.34
N ALA A 238 -2.89 -6.93 6.53
CA ALA A 238 -2.09 -7.17 5.33
C ALA A 238 -2.23 -6.03 4.30
N ARG A 239 -3.47 -5.58 4.04
CA ARG A 239 -3.77 -4.46 3.13
C ARG A 239 -3.17 -3.16 3.62
N ALA A 240 -3.24 -2.89 4.93
CA ALA A 240 -2.64 -1.72 5.55
C ALA A 240 -1.13 -1.62 5.32
N GLY A 241 -0.45 -2.75 5.21
CA GLY A 241 0.99 -2.82 4.91
C GLY A 241 1.38 -2.58 3.46
N SER A 242 0.41 -2.44 2.54
CA SER A 242 0.63 -2.26 1.10
C SER A 242 -0.25 -1.13 0.53
N PRO A 243 -0.09 0.12 1.02
CA PRO A 243 -0.94 1.26 0.63
C PRO A 243 -0.82 1.62 -0.86
N GLU A 244 0.28 1.26 -1.53
CA GLU A 244 0.46 1.41 -2.97
C GLU A 244 -0.46 0.49 -3.78
N THR A 245 -0.90 -0.59 -3.17
CA THR A 245 -1.80 -1.59 -3.78
C THR A 245 -3.25 -1.37 -3.37
N TYR A 246 -3.46 -1.00 -2.10
CA TYR A 246 -4.79 -0.90 -1.50
C TYR A 246 -5.13 0.53 -1.07
N PRO A 247 -5.97 1.26 -1.83
CA PRO A 247 -6.40 2.62 -1.45
C PRO A 247 -7.16 2.71 -0.12
N SER A 248 -7.63 1.59 0.42
CA SER A 248 -8.29 1.48 1.73
C SER A 248 -7.33 1.34 2.92
N ALA A 249 -6.02 1.26 2.68
CA ALA A 249 -5.00 0.89 3.66
C ALA A 249 -5.09 1.65 5.01
N GLU A 250 -5.41 2.94 4.99
CA GLU A 250 -5.55 3.74 6.21
C GLU A 250 -6.77 3.32 7.06
N ASN A 251 -7.89 3.01 6.41
CA ASN A 251 -9.08 2.51 7.09
C ASN A 251 -8.87 1.07 7.59
N ASP A 252 -8.22 0.25 6.78
CA ASP A 252 -7.87 -1.12 7.11
C ASP A 252 -6.92 -1.16 8.31
N TRP A 253 -5.91 -0.27 8.36
CA TRP A 253 -5.03 -0.12 9.51
C TRP A 253 -5.81 0.21 10.79
N ARG A 254 -6.68 1.20 10.73
CA ARG A 254 -7.46 1.63 11.89
C ARG A 254 -8.30 0.47 12.46
N ARG A 255 -9.02 -0.25 11.57
CA ARG A 255 -9.82 -1.42 11.94
C ARG A 255 -8.96 -2.54 12.56
N ALA A 256 -7.83 -2.89 11.93
CA ALA A 256 -6.94 -3.94 12.40
C ALA A 256 -6.28 -3.58 13.72
N ASN A 257 -5.74 -2.36 13.83
CA ASN A 257 -5.05 -1.89 15.02
C ASN A 257 -5.94 -1.87 16.25
N ASP A 258 -7.17 -1.35 16.13
CA ASP A 258 -8.12 -1.30 17.25
C ASP A 258 -8.41 -2.70 17.80
N TYR A 259 -8.59 -3.69 16.93
CA TYR A 259 -8.85 -5.06 17.34
C TYR A 259 -7.60 -5.73 17.93
N ILE A 260 -6.46 -5.62 17.25
CA ILE A 260 -5.18 -6.23 17.67
C ILE A 260 -4.76 -5.67 19.02
N THR A 261 -4.78 -4.35 19.21
CA THR A 261 -4.42 -3.71 20.48
C THR A 261 -5.32 -4.13 21.61
N LYS A 262 -6.62 -4.28 21.36
CA LYS A 262 -7.60 -4.73 22.36
C LYS A 262 -7.28 -6.14 22.90
N PHE A 263 -6.85 -7.07 22.04
CA PHE A 263 -6.69 -8.48 22.40
C PHE A 263 -5.24 -8.91 22.64
N LEU A 264 -4.26 -8.27 21.98
CA LEU A 264 -2.84 -8.61 22.10
C LEU A 264 -1.97 -7.49 22.71
N GLY A 265 -2.57 -6.31 23.00
CA GLY A 265 -1.83 -5.15 23.49
C GLY A 265 -1.06 -4.42 22.37
N GLU A 266 -0.26 -3.44 22.77
CA GLU A 266 0.51 -2.59 21.84
C GLU A 266 1.56 -3.36 21.01
N ASP A 267 2.10 -4.44 21.57
CA ASP A 267 3.07 -5.31 20.89
C ASP A 267 2.41 -6.33 19.94
N GLY A 268 1.08 -6.33 19.81
CA GLY A 268 0.34 -7.33 19.04
C GLY A 268 0.76 -7.41 17.58
N VAL A 269 1.01 -6.29 16.91
CA VAL A 269 1.50 -6.27 15.52
C VAL A 269 2.91 -6.84 15.42
N HIS A 270 3.76 -6.60 16.41
CA HIS A 270 5.11 -7.18 16.47
C HIS A 270 5.04 -8.70 16.60
N LEU A 271 4.18 -9.22 17.47
CA LEU A 271 3.95 -10.66 17.65
C LEU A 271 3.48 -11.31 16.32
N ILE A 272 2.47 -10.72 15.68
CA ILE A 272 1.95 -11.21 14.38
C ILE A 272 3.07 -11.21 13.33
N ARG A 273 3.83 -10.13 13.23
CA ARG A 273 4.96 -10.02 12.31
C ARG A 273 6.00 -11.13 12.53
N THR A 274 6.37 -11.39 13.78
CA THR A 274 7.33 -12.43 14.13
C THR A 274 6.85 -13.79 13.65
N ARG A 275 5.58 -14.14 13.89
CA ARG A 275 4.98 -15.38 13.40
C ARG A 275 4.92 -15.45 11.87
N ALA A 276 4.55 -14.35 11.21
CA ALA A 276 4.51 -14.31 9.75
C ALA A 276 5.90 -14.51 9.14
N VAL A 277 6.96 -14.00 9.78
CA VAL A 277 8.35 -14.27 9.38
C VAL A 277 8.70 -15.75 9.56
N GLU A 278 8.34 -16.37 10.68
CA GLU A 278 8.58 -17.79 10.95
C GLU A 278 7.87 -18.68 9.92
N HIS A 279 6.59 -18.47 9.67
CA HIS A 279 5.80 -19.25 8.71
C HIS A 279 6.23 -19.05 7.26
N SER A 280 6.92 -17.95 6.93
CA SER A 280 7.35 -17.63 5.58
C SER A 280 8.87 -17.80 5.33
N GLU A 281 9.61 -18.37 6.26
CA GLU A 281 11.07 -18.50 6.16
C GLU A 281 11.50 -19.16 4.87
N HIS A 282 10.80 -20.20 4.43
CA HIS A 282 11.09 -20.93 3.18
C HIS A 282 10.82 -20.12 1.92
N TYR A 283 9.91 -19.14 1.96
CA TYR A 283 9.68 -18.25 0.82
C TYR A 283 10.78 -17.18 0.67
N ARG A 284 11.50 -16.85 1.75
CA ARG A 284 12.55 -15.82 1.70
C ARG A 284 13.69 -16.17 0.76
N SER A 285 14.00 -17.44 0.58
CA SER A 285 15.05 -17.88 -0.36
C SER A 285 14.61 -17.78 -1.81
N ALA A 286 13.36 -18.11 -2.12
CA ALA A 286 12.82 -18.07 -3.47
C ALA A 286 12.31 -16.68 -3.89
N LEU A 287 11.81 -15.88 -2.94
CA LEU A 287 11.19 -14.57 -3.15
C LEU A 287 11.83 -13.49 -2.25
N PRO A 288 13.16 -13.26 -2.34
CA PRO A 288 13.87 -12.41 -1.38
C PRO A 288 13.37 -10.97 -1.39
N ALA A 289 13.04 -10.40 -2.56
CA ALA A 289 12.59 -9.01 -2.66
C ALA A 289 11.28 -8.75 -1.90
N THR A 290 10.32 -9.66 -1.98
CA THR A 290 9.01 -9.53 -1.33
C THR A 290 9.10 -9.79 0.17
N PHE A 291 9.78 -10.86 0.57
CA PHE A 291 9.83 -11.28 1.97
C PHE A 291 10.92 -10.57 2.79
N ALA A 292 11.89 -9.88 2.17
CA ALA A 292 12.85 -9.04 2.88
C ALA A 292 12.18 -7.88 3.65
N THR A 293 11.01 -7.43 3.21
CA THR A 293 10.27 -6.35 3.88
C THR A 293 9.42 -6.83 5.06
N LEU A 294 9.18 -8.13 5.19
CA LEU A 294 8.31 -8.68 6.23
C LEU A 294 8.88 -8.50 7.66
N PRO A 295 10.19 -8.65 7.92
CA PRO A 295 10.77 -8.34 9.26
C PRO A 295 10.62 -6.89 9.70
N THR A 296 10.45 -5.97 8.76
CA THR A 296 10.24 -4.53 9.01
C THR A 296 8.80 -4.09 8.73
N PHE A 297 7.88 -5.03 8.68
CA PHE A 297 6.46 -4.75 8.43
C PHE A 297 5.89 -3.82 9.50
N ASP A 298 5.46 -2.64 9.07
CA ASP A 298 4.99 -1.55 9.92
C ASP A 298 3.97 -0.73 9.10
N PRO A 299 2.68 -1.06 9.19
CA PRO A 299 1.63 -0.39 8.40
C PRO A 299 1.58 1.13 8.57
N PRO A 300 1.67 1.72 9.79
CA PRO A 300 1.74 3.17 9.95
C PRO A 300 2.84 3.81 9.11
N LYS A 301 4.06 3.26 9.17
CA LYS A 301 5.19 3.79 8.39
C LYS A 301 5.00 3.57 6.88
N ALA A 302 4.39 2.46 6.47
CA ALA A 302 4.09 2.21 5.06
C ALA A 302 3.09 3.24 4.52
N ILE A 303 2.00 3.51 5.25
CA ILE A 303 0.97 4.49 4.90
C ILE A 303 1.57 5.90 4.86
N GLU A 304 2.37 6.25 5.86
CA GLU A 304 3.04 7.55 5.91
C GLU A 304 3.98 7.75 4.70
N ARG A 305 4.84 6.76 4.43
CA ARG A 305 5.76 6.78 3.27
C ARG A 305 4.99 6.90 1.94
N TYR A 306 3.89 6.18 1.78
CA TYR A 306 3.05 6.26 0.59
C TYR A 306 2.43 7.66 0.45
N ARG A 307 1.88 8.22 1.54
CA ARG A 307 1.31 9.59 1.56
C ARG A 307 2.35 10.64 1.16
N LEU A 308 3.56 10.54 1.69
CA LEU A 308 4.66 11.46 1.35
C LEU A 308 5.11 11.28 -0.09
N GLY A 309 5.21 10.04 -0.57
CA GLY A 309 5.50 9.74 -1.98
C GLY A 309 4.45 10.33 -2.91
N SER A 310 3.17 10.24 -2.56
CA SER A 310 2.07 10.84 -3.34
C SER A 310 2.17 12.35 -3.38
N ARG A 311 2.45 13.03 -2.25
CA ARG A 311 2.68 14.49 -2.21
C ARG A 311 3.84 14.91 -3.12
N ALA A 312 4.94 14.15 -3.13
CA ALA A 312 6.06 14.40 -4.02
C ALA A 312 5.67 14.26 -5.51
N LEU A 313 4.77 13.32 -5.84
CA LEU A 313 4.23 13.14 -7.19
C LEU A 313 3.24 14.26 -7.56
N ASP A 314 2.46 14.74 -6.59
CA ASP A 314 1.52 15.86 -6.79
C ASP A 314 2.24 17.17 -7.10
N ASN A 315 3.48 17.34 -6.63
CA ASN A 315 4.35 18.43 -7.02
C ASN A 315 4.93 18.21 -8.43
N GLN A 316 4.08 18.36 -9.45
CA GLN A 316 4.41 18.12 -10.86
C GLN A 316 5.59 18.94 -11.38
N TYR A 317 5.98 20.02 -10.69
CA TYR A 317 7.07 20.90 -11.08
C TYR A 317 8.46 20.34 -10.74
N ILE A 318 8.58 19.40 -9.81
CA ILE A 318 9.86 18.77 -9.43
C ILE A 318 10.59 18.22 -10.64
N ARG A 319 9.90 17.61 -11.59
CA ARG A 319 10.49 17.04 -12.83
C ARG A 319 11.22 18.07 -13.69
N HIS A 320 10.96 19.36 -13.52
CA HIS A 320 11.55 20.47 -14.28
C HIS A 320 12.72 21.14 -13.57
N CYS A 321 12.99 20.77 -12.31
CA CYS A 321 14.12 21.28 -11.53
C CYS A 321 15.45 20.66 -12.02
N PRO A 322 16.59 21.29 -11.72
CA PRO A 322 17.90 20.65 -11.88
C PRO A 322 17.97 19.31 -11.14
N PRO A 323 18.72 18.31 -11.63
CA PRO A 323 18.76 16.97 -11.03
C PRO A 323 19.10 16.94 -9.53
N ALA A 324 20.03 17.79 -9.09
CA ALA A 324 20.39 17.90 -7.67
C ALA A 324 19.20 18.40 -6.82
N VAL A 325 18.47 19.40 -7.31
CA VAL A 325 17.27 19.96 -6.65
C VAL A 325 16.12 18.94 -6.66
N GLN A 326 15.93 18.19 -7.76
CA GLN A 326 14.96 17.09 -7.80
C GLN A 326 15.22 16.05 -6.71
N SER A 327 16.49 15.63 -6.58
CA SER A 327 16.90 14.65 -5.55
C SER A 327 16.70 15.21 -4.15
N ALA A 328 17.09 16.46 -3.90
CA ALA A 328 16.94 17.12 -2.62
C ALA A 328 15.47 17.29 -2.22
N LEU A 329 14.59 17.70 -3.15
CA LEU A 329 13.15 17.81 -2.89
C LEU A 329 12.51 16.44 -2.61
N ARG A 330 12.88 15.38 -3.35
CA ARG A 330 12.37 14.04 -3.06
C ARG A 330 12.80 13.54 -1.68
N SER A 331 14.07 13.79 -1.29
CA SER A 331 14.54 13.50 0.07
C SER A 331 13.75 14.29 1.10
N LEU A 332 13.57 15.61 0.89
CA LEU A 332 12.79 16.46 1.76
C LEU A 332 11.37 15.90 1.99
N TYR A 333 10.68 15.52 0.92
CA TYR A 333 9.33 14.91 1.04
C TYR A 333 9.35 13.60 1.81
N SER A 334 10.40 12.80 1.72
CA SER A 334 10.51 11.55 2.50
C SER A 334 10.75 11.77 3.99
N GLU A 335 11.23 12.95 4.37
CA GLU A 335 11.52 13.37 5.76
C GLU A 335 10.39 14.23 6.38
N MET A 336 9.43 14.72 5.55
CA MET A 336 8.31 15.51 6.05
C MET A 336 7.43 14.70 7.02
N PRO A 337 7.02 15.27 8.15
CA PRO A 337 6.08 14.62 9.05
C PRO A 337 4.68 14.51 8.43
N SER A 338 3.94 13.49 8.81
CA SER A 338 2.54 13.30 8.37
C SER A 338 1.59 14.31 9.00
N SER A 339 1.93 14.82 10.16
CA SER A 339 1.16 15.82 10.91
C SER A 339 2.07 16.82 11.61
N GLY A 340 1.65 18.06 11.62
CA GLY A 340 2.42 19.15 12.22
C GLY A 340 3.48 19.75 11.30
N VAL A 341 3.91 20.96 11.64
CA VAL A 341 4.94 21.71 10.92
C VAL A 341 6.30 21.36 11.53
N SER A 342 7.28 20.98 10.70
CA SER A 342 8.66 20.76 11.14
C SER A 342 9.51 21.96 10.78
N GLU A 343 10.07 22.63 11.79
CA GLU A 343 11.01 23.74 11.60
C GLU A 343 12.27 23.28 10.85
N GLU A 344 12.75 22.06 11.11
CA GLU A 344 13.92 21.49 10.46
C GLU A 344 13.73 21.34 8.95
N ILE A 345 12.57 20.86 8.52
CA ILE A 345 12.20 20.71 7.10
C ILE A 345 12.14 22.07 6.41
N ILE A 346 11.50 23.05 7.06
CA ILE A 346 11.42 24.42 6.54
C ILE A 346 12.83 25.04 6.45
N GLU A 347 13.64 24.85 7.48
CA GLU A 347 15.00 25.36 7.52
C GLU A 347 15.88 24.72 6.43
N GLN A 348 15.78 23.42 6.22
CA GLN A 348 16.48 22.71 5.15
C GLN A 348 16.06 23.22 3.76
N LEU A 349 14.77 23.44 3.54
CA LEU A 349 14.27 24.00 2.29
C LEU A 349 14.81 25.42 2.06
N ILE A 350 14.73 26.29 3.07
CA ILE A 350 15.10 27.70 2.98
C ILE A 350 16.63 27.89 2.89
N LYS A 351 17.40 27.21 3.75
CA LYS A 351 18.83 27.46 3.86
C LYS A 351 19.68 26.66 2.88
N ARG A 352 19.16 25.54 2.33
CA ARG A 352 19.93 24.64 1.47
C ARG A 352 19.30 24.51 0.09
N ILE A 353 18.06 24.02 -0.02
CA ILE A 353 17.49 23.65 -1.32
C ILE A 353 17.22 24.87 -2.20
N ILE A 354 16.70 25.96 -1.64
CA ILE A 354 16.43 27.18 -2.39
C ILE A 354 17.73 27.81 -2.96
N PRO A 355 18.82 27.98 -2.19
CA PRO A 355 20.11 28.43 -2.72
C PRO A 355 20.69 27.49 -3.77
N ASP A 356 20.66 26.16 -3.54
CA ASP A 356 21.12 25.15 -4.49
C ASP A 356 20.33 25.17 -5.81
N ALA A 357 19.10 25.68 -5.79
CA ALA A 357 18.26 25.88 -6.96
C ALA A 357 18.64 27.14 -7.79
N GLY A 358 19.65 27.90 -7.36
CA GLY A 358 20.18 29.09 -8.06
C GLY A 358 19.53 30.42 -7.65
N PHE A 359 18.71 30.46 -6.59
CA PHE A 359 18.15 31.70 -6.07
C PHE A 359 19.15 32.37 -5.11
N THR A 360 19.54 33.62 -5.42
CA THR A 360 20.59 34.34 -4.71
C THR A 360 20.09 35.00 -3.42
N GLY A 361 18.80 35.26 -3.33
CA GLY A 361 18.18 35.89 -2.15
C GLY A 361 16.67 35.69 -2.13
N GLY A 362 16.05 36.04 -1.03
CA GLY A 362 14.60 36.00 -0.89
C GLY A 362 14.11 36.20 0.53
N CYS A 363 12.79 36.08 0.67
CA CYS A 363 12.12 36.19 1.95
C CYS A 363 10.81 35.40 1.97
N VAL A 364 10.55 34.77 3.09
CA VAL A 364 9.21 34.24 3.40
C VAL A 364 8.48 35.27 4.24
N PHE A 365 7.41 35.83 3.69
CA PHE A 365 6.50 36.73 4.42
C PHE A 365 5.33 35.91 4.97
N VAL A 366 4.90 36.22 6.19
CA VAL A 366 3.71 35.64 6.81
C VAL A 366 2.70 36.72 7.18
N VAL A 367 1.42 36.34 7.19
CA VAL A 367 0.34 37.24 7.62
C VAL A 367 0.36 37.32 9.14
N ASP A 368 0.45 38.57 9.66
CA ASP A 368 0.08 38.88 11.03
C ASP A 368 -1.41 39.25 11.08
N PRO A 369 -2.28 38.35 11.59
CA PRO A 369 -3.71 38.63 11.63
C PRO A 369 -4.07 39.79 12.51
N SER A 370 -3.30 40.08 13.57
CA SER A 370 -3.56 41.14 14.55
C SER A 370 -3.31 42.51 13.96
N GLN A 371 -2.31 42.61 13.09
CA GLN A 371 -1.91 43.85 12.46
C GLN A 371 -2.37 43.99 11.01
N MET A 372 -3.01 42.94 10.46
CA MET A 372 -3.37 42.88 9.04
C MET A 372 -2.22 43.28 8.13
N SER A 373 -1.08 42.66 8.32
CA SER A 373 0.15 42.95 7.58
C SER A 373 0.92 41.69 7.23
N LEU A 374 1.74 41.76 6.19
CA LEU A 374 2.76 40.76 5.88
C LEU A 374 4.05 41.15 6.60
N LEU A 375 4.57 40.25 7.40
CA LEU A 375 5.84 40.41 8.11
C LEU A 375 6.89 39.43 7.53
N PRO A 376 8.15 39.89 7.36
CA PRO A 376 9.23 39.00 7.00
C PRO A 376 9.49 38.01 8.15
N LEU A 377 9.31 36.70 7.87
CA LEU A 377 9.56 35.64 8.83
C LEU A 377 10.99 35.06 8.69
N SER A 378 11.41 34.81 7.46
CA SER A 378 12.71 34.22 7.20
C SER A 378 13.35 34.84 5.97
N VAL A 379 14.64 35.17 6.09
CA VAL A 379 15.46 35.74 5.03
C VAL A 379 16.30 34.64 4.39
N ILE A 380 16.39 34.66 3.07
CA ILE A 380 17.09 33.69 2.26
C ILE A 380 18.25 34.37 1.56
N GLY A 381 19.48 33.93 1.79
CA GLY A 381 20.67 34.45 1.14
C GLY A 381 20.85 35.98 1.34
N ASN A 382 21.33 36.65 0.31
CA ASN A 382 21.56 38.11 0.30
C ASN A 382 20.38 38.86 -0.33
N VAL A 383 19.29 38.99 0.40
CA VAL A 383 18.14 39.75 -0.07
C VAL A 383 18.37 41.27 0.06
N ARG A 384 17.85 42.04 -0.87
CA ARG A 384 17.92 43.51 -0.81
C ARG A 384 17.13 44.05 0.40
N LEU A 385 17.79 44.81 1.29
CA LEU A 385 17.20 45.29 2.54
C LEU A 385 15.86 46.04 2.36
N ARG A 386 15.68 46.79 1.25
CA ARG A 386 14.43 47.48 0.95
C ARG A 386 13.22 46.54 0.77
N ARG A 387 13.46 45.23 0.55
CA ARG A 387 12.43 44.19 0.37
C ARG A 387 11.99 43.56 1.70
N LEU A 388 12.65 43.87 2.81
CA LEU A 388 12.40 43.30 4.13
C LEU A 388 11.42 44.11 4.99
N GLY A 389 10.73 45.08 4.41
CA GLY A 389 9.77 45.93 5.13
C GLY A 389 8.47 45.21 5.51
N LYS A 390 7.86 45.68 6.60
CA LYS A 390 6.47 45.35 6.94
C LYS A 390 5.52 45.91 5.89
N ILE A 391 4.62 45.07 5.33
CA ILE A 391 3.67 45.44 4.29
C ILE A 391 2.25 45.43 4.88
N ASN A 392 1.58 46.60 4.86
CA ASN A 392 0.24 46.70 5.41
C ASN A 392 -0.83 46.28 4.40
N ILE A 393 -1.61 45.24 4.72
CA ILE A 393 -2.62 44.66 3.83
C ILE A 393 -3.84 45.61 3.66
N LYS A 394 -4.16 46.40 4.67
CA LYS A 394 -5.36 47.27 4.66
C LYS A 394 -5.20 48.59 3.89
N THR A 395 -4.00 49.15 3.83
CA THR A 395 -3.76 50.49 3.30
C THR A 395 -3.27 50.52 1.87
N SER A 396 -2.83 49.42 1.34
CA SER A 396 -2.43 49.34 -0.06
C SER A 396 -3.68 49.20 -0.93
N PRO A 397 -3.91 50.05 -1.93
CA PRO A 397 -5.03 49.89 -2.84
C PRO A 397 -4.91 48.53 -3.53
N GLY A 398 -5.96 47.74 -3.47
CA GLY A 398 -6.10 46.50 -4.26
C GLY A 398 -6.17 46.90 -5.74
N SER A 399 -5.04 47.17 -6.36
CA SER A 399 -5.00 47.59 -7.75
C SER A 399 -5.45 46.43 -8.63
N ALA A 400 -6.45 46.71 -9.46
CA ALA A 400 -6.79 45.91 -10.60
C ALA A 400 -5.52 45.67 -11.42
N MET A 401 -5.15 44.41 -11.63
CA MET A 401 -3.96 44.07 -12.41
C MET A 401 -4.15 44.49 -13.86
N ALA A 402 -3.41 45.50 -14.29
CA ALA A 402 -3.13 45.73 -15.70
C ALA A 402 -1.79 45.08 -16.01
N GLY A 403 -1.79 43.80 -16.33
CA GLY A 403 -0.59 43.04 -16.69
C GLY A 403 -0.89 42.03 -17.76
N LEU A 404 0.04 41.84 -18.68
CA LEU A 404 0.01 40.74 -19.64
C LEU A 404 0.08 39.42 -18.89
N VAL A 405 -1.00 38.65 -18.99
CA VAL A 405 -1.01 37.25 -18.53
C VAL A 405 -0.49 36.38 -19.69
N ALA A 406 0.77 35.98 -19.60
CA ALA A 406 1.32 34.96 -20.48
C ALA A 406 1.55 33.69 -19.66
N ASP A 407 0.94 32.59 -20.05
CA ASP A 407 1.16 31.25 -19.52
C ASP A 407 1.16 31.10 -17.99
N ASN A 408 0.14 31.65 -17.31
CA ASN A 408 0.00 31.61 -15.85
C ASN A 408 1.12 32.34 -15.05
N ILE A 409 1.73 33.35 -15.62
CA ILE A 409 2.69 34.23 -14.96
C ILE A 409 2.30 35.68 -15.24
N THR A 410 2.27 36.48 -14.20
CA THR A 410 2.02 37.94 -14.33
C THR A 410 3.33 38.69 -14.20
N THR A 411 3.68 39.54 -15.18
CA THR A 411 4.84 40.42 -15.11
C THR A 411 4.43 41.83 -14.65
N SER A 412 5.14 42.33 -13.66
CA SER A 412 4.83 43.62 -13.04
C SER A 412 5.65 44.77 -13.62
N GLN A 413 5.61 45.04 -14.91
CA GLN A 413 6.24 46.29 -15.39
C GLN A 413 5.44 47.55 -15.00
N HIS A 414 4.19 47.43 -14.54
CA HIS A 414 3.31 48.55 -14.22
C HIS A 414 2.29 48.27 -13.09
N THR A 415 2.65 47.51 -12.06
CA THR A 415 1.74 47.35 -10.92
C THR A 415 1.83 48.54 -10.00
N GLN A 416 0.72 49.28 -9.81
CA GLN A 416 0.58 50.21 -8.69
C GLN A 416 0.40 49.42 -7.40
N GLY A 417 1.44 49.28 -6.60
CA GLY A 417 1.38 48.61 -5.31
C GLY A 417 2.63 47.79 -4.99
N ASP A 418 2.74 47.33 -3.74
CA ASP A 418 3.83 46.45 -3.32
C ASP A 418 3.70 45.08 -3.97
N PRO A 419 4.76 44.58 -4.65
CA PRO A 419 4.71 43.28 -5.37
C PRO A 419 4.33 42.08 -4.50
N ALA A 420 4.76 42.06 -3.24
CA ALA A 420 4.40 40.99 -2.31
C ALA A 420 2.89 41.02 -1.98
N LEU A 421 2.29 42.22 -1.85
CA LEU A 421 0.86 42.34 -1.63
C LEU A 421 0.04 41.95 -2.87
N VAL A 422 0.51 42.34 -4.06
CA VAL A 422 -0.10 41.91 -5.32
C VAL A 422 -0.05 40.38 -5.45
N ALA A 423 1.09 39.74 -5.20
CA ALA A 423 1.24 38.32 -5.24
C ALA A 423 0.41 37.59 -4.16
N PHE A 424 0.25 38.20 -2.99
CA PHE A 424 -0.63 37.71 -1.92
C PHE A 424 -2.11 37.64 -2.39
N ASN A 425 -2.54 38.65 -3.13
CA ASN A 425 -3.91 38.73 -3.64
C ASN A 425 -4.13 37.97 -4.95
N CYS A 426 -3.06 37.57 -5.63
CA CYS A 426 -3.08 36.86 -6.89
C CYS A 426 -2.87 35.36 -6.70
N ALA A 427 -3.56 34.53 -7.49
CA ALA A 427 -3.34 33.08 -7.46
C ALA A 427 -2.09 32.64 -8.25
N GLN A 428 -1.46 33.54 -8.98
CA GLN A 428 -0.35 33.24 -9.91
C GLN A 428 0.96 33.89 -9.45
N PRO A 429 2.13 33.31 -9.77
CA PRO A 429 3.41 33.96 -9.52
C PRO A 429 3.53 35.30 -10.25
N LEU A 430 4.03 36.29 -9.56
CA LEU A 430 4.35 37.63 -10.07
C LEU A 430 5.86 37.75 -10.26
N ILE A 431 6.30 38.17 -11.47
CA ILE A 431 7.70 38.49 -11.75
C ILE A 431 7.88 40.01 -11.76
N GLU A 432 8.75 40.48 -10.92
CA GLU A 432 9.19 41.89 -10.90
C GLU A 432 10.59 41.98 -11.50
N ARG A 433 10.77 42.87 -12.48
CA ARG A 433 12.07 43.18 -13.08
C ARG A 433 12.53 44.57 -12.65
N GLU A 434 13.79 44.67 -12.26
CA GLU A 434 14.42 45.95 -11.96
C GLU A 434 15.43 46.31 -13.04
N GLY A 435 15.33 47.57 -13.51
CA GLY A 435 16.38 48.26 -14.28
C GLY A 435 16.14 48.37 -15.77
N THR A 436 16.46 49.54 -16.28
CA THR A 436 16.55 49.88 -17.70
C THR A 436 17.97 49.98 -18.24
N GLU A 437 18.97 49.73 -17.39
CA GLU A 437 20.38 49.81 -17.78
C GLU A 437 21.21 48.56 -17.38
N VAL A 438 22.10 48.22 -18.26
CA VAL A 438 22.94 47.00 -18.43
C VAL A 438 23.92 46.79 -17.27
N VAL A 439 23.48 46.41 -16.09
CA VAL A 439 24.36 45.84 -15.05
C VAL A 439 23.54 44.86 -14.21
N GLU A 440 23.86 43.59 -14.26
CA GLU A 440 23.36 42.45 -13.43
C GLU A 440 21.94 42.68 -12.86
N SER A 441 20.95 42.71 -13.72
CA SER A 441 19.57 42.83 -13.28
C SER A 441 19.12 41.53 -12.64
N THR A 442 18.54 41.60 -11.45
CA THR A 442 17.90 40.50 -10.79
C THR A 442 16.40 40.62 -10.91
N ALA A 443 15.73 39.52 -11.20
CA ALA A 443 14.27 39.49 -11.19
C ALA A 443 13.77 38.90 -9.87
N GLY A 444 12.76 39.56 -9.30
CA GLY A 444 12.02 39.06 -8.15
C GLY A 444 10.83 38.20 -8.59
N ILE A 445 10.71 37.00 -8.02
CA ILE A 445 9.56 36.13 -8.22
C ILE A 445 8.79 36.05 -6.89
N TYR A 446 7.51 36.37 -6.93
CA TYR A 446 6.61 36.34 -5.79
C TYR A 446 5.47 35.38 -6.03
N SER A 447 5.03 34.65 -5.00
CA SER A 447 3.78 33.90 -5.03
C SER A 447 3.20 33.71 -3.64
N SER A 448 1.87 33.70 -3.54
CA SER A 448 1.17 33.40 -2.28
C SER A 448 1.49 31.99 -1.77
N LEU A 449 1.57 31.84 -0.45
CA LEU A 449 1.60 30.55 0.24
C LEU A 449 0.17 30.19 0.64
N GLY A 450 -0.29 29.02 0.17
CA GLY A 450 -1.67 28.56 0.27
C GLY A 450 -2.56 29.07 -0.86
N THR A 451 -3.53 28.25 -1.26
CA THR A 451 -4.52 28.55 -2.30
C THR A 451 -5.89 28.85 -1.72
N LYS A 452 -6.39 28.00 -0.82
CA LYS A 452 -7.66 28.19 -0.10
C LYS A 452 -7.51 29.14 1.07
N ARG A 453 -6.46 29.00 1.84
CA ARG A 453 -6.09 29.86 2.94
C ARG A 453 -4.69 30.42 2.72
N ARG A 454 -4.60 31.68 2.32
CA ARG A 454 -3.32 32.33 2.11
C ARG A 454 -2.73 32.73 3.46
N ILE A 455 -1.55 32.24 3.77
CA ILE A 455 -0.85 32.47 5.03
C ILE A 455 0.36 33.37 4.87
N GLY A 456 0.79 33.65 3.63
CA GLY A 456 1.96 34.48 3.40
C GLY A 456 2.33 34.53 1.91
N VAL A 457 3.57 34.97 1.66
CA VAL A 457 4.17 35.10 0.33
C VAL A 457 5.59 34.55 0.34
N LEU A 458 5.96 33.74 -0.63
CA LEU A 458 7.35 33.42 -0.95
C LEU A 458 7.86 34.42 -1.99
N TYR A 459 8.96 35.09 -1.67
CA TYR A 459 9.73 35.96 -2.55
C TYR A 459 11.12 35.38 -2.76
N LEU A 460 11.55 35.20 -4.02
CA LEU A 460 12.90 34.76 -4.37
C LEU A 460 13.51 35.66 -5.46
N GLU A 461 14.83 35.89 -5.39
CA GLU A 461 15.62 36.65 -6.36
C GLU A 461 16.44 35.72 -7.23
N ALA A 462 16.35 35.88 -8.55
CA ALA A 462 17.13 35.12 -9.54
C ALA A 462 17.74 36.10 -10.56
N PRO A 463 18.89 35.75 -11.21
CA PRO A 463 19.41 36.51 -12.33
C PRO A 463 18.37 36.64 -13.44
N GLU A 464 18.31 37.84 -14.08
CA GLU A 464 17.26 38.13 -15.06
C GLU A 464 17.33 37.25 -16.33
N ASP A 465 18.51 36.87 -16.72
CA ASP A 465 18.78 35.95 -17.84
C ASP A 465 18.20 34.55 -17.61
N GLN A 466 18.02 34.14 -16.35
CA GLN A 466 17.43 32.87 -15.96
C GLN A 466 15.91 32.91 -15.83
N VAL A 467 15.29 34.09 -15.80
CA VAL A 467 13.86 34.28 -15.65
C VAL A 467 13.23 34.66 -16.99
N GLY A 468 12.99 33.67 -17.83
CA GLY A 468 12.19 33.88 -19.06
C GLY A 468 10.75 34.25 -18.75
N LEU A 469 10.12 34.97 -19.66
CA LEU A 469 8.71 35.40 -19.53
C LEU A 469 7.71 34.27 -19.59
N SER A 470 8.07 33.17 -20.23
CA SER A 470 7.23 31.98 -20.36
C SER A 470 8.10 30.73 -20.19
N ASP A 471 7.58 29.77 -19.50
CA ASP A 471 8.06 28.38 -19.44
C ASP A 471 9.55 28.16 -19.10
N SER A 472 10.21 29.13 -18.46
CA SER A 472 11.60 28.97 -18.03
C SER A 472 11.72 27.91 -16.95
N SER A 473 12.82 27.15 -16.95
CA SER A 473 13.12 26.17 -15.91
C SER A 473 13.13 26.79 -14.52
N THR A 474 13.59 28.04 -14.40
CA THR A 474 13.66 28.84 -13.17
C THR A 474 12.27 29.07 -12.57
N VAL A 475 11.27 29.45 -13.37
CA VAL A 475 9.88 29.63 -12.90
C VAL A 475 9.26 28.32 -12.47
N LYS A 476 9.52 27.22 -13.19
CA LYS A 476 9.06 25.90 -12.79
C LYS A 476 9.74 25.43 -11.50
N THR A 477 11.02 25.70 -11.36
CA THR A 477 11.77 25.43 -10.12
C THR A 477 11.20 26.24 -8.95
N PHE A 478 10.92 27.52 -9.14
CA PHE A 478 10.24 28.35 -8.14
C PHE A 478 8.89 27.75 -7.72
N LYS A 479 8.06 27.32 -8.70
CA LYS A 479 6.78 26.68 -8.42
C LYS A 479 6.94 25.38 -7.62
N ALA A 480 7.97 24.57 -7.90
CA ALA A 480 8.30 23.38 -7.14
C ALA A 480 8.65 23.68 -5.69
N LEU A 481 9.51 24.69 -5.48
CA LEU A 481 9.95 25.12 -4.14
C LEU A 481 8.78 25.72 -3.34
N ARG A 482 7.95 26.55 -3.98
CA ARG A 482 6.74 27.09 -3.37
C ARG A 482 5.79 25.99 -2.91
N GLN A 483 5.53 25.02 -3.77
CA GLN A 483 4.68 23.87 -3.43
C GLN A 483 5.27 23.09 -2.25
N ALA A 484 6.57 22.79 -2.28
CA ALA A 484 7.23 22.10 -1.19
C ALA A 484 7.14 22.87 0.13
N LEU A 485 7.23 24.22 0.09
CA LEU A 485 7.06 25.05 1.27
C LEU A 485 5.61 25.03 1.77
N CYS A 486 4.62 25.09 0.87
CA CYS A 486 3.21 24.96 1.25
C CYS A 486 2.94 23.59 1.92
N ASP A 487 3.47 22.52 1.34
CA ASP A 487 3.30 21.15 1.87
C ASP A 487 3.98 21.00 3.24
N ALA A 488 5.18 21.59 3.44
CA ALA A 488 5.88 21.62 4.73
C ALA A 488 5.15 22.47 5.80
N LEU A 489 4.47 23.52 5.37
CA LEU A 489 3.63 24.37 6.23
C LEU A 489 2.22 23.80 6.42
N MET A 490 1.89 22.67 5.79
CA MET A 490 0.58 22.03 5.80
C MET A 490 -0.56 22.98 5.35
N VAL A 491 -0.31 23.76 4.31
CA VAL A 491 -1.25 24.74 3.75
C VAL A 491 -1.67 24.32 2.34
N GLU A 492 -2.97 24.16 2.15
CA GLU A 492 -3.58 23.87 0.84
C GLU A 492 -3.76 25.12 -0.03
#